data_fc64b6958324dce46691b8f90ae83cec
#
_entry.id   fc64b6958324dce46691b8f90ae83cec
#
_cell.length_a   1.000
_cell.length_b   1.000
_cell.length_c   1.000
_cell.angle_alpha   90.00
_cell.angle_beta   90.00
_cell.angle_gamma   90.00
#
_symmetry.space_group_name_H-M   'P 1'
#
loop_
_entity.id
_entity.type
_entity.pdbx_description
1 polymer ?
#
loop_
_entity_poly.entity_id
_entity_poly.type
_entity_poly.pdbx_seq_one_letter_code
_entity_poly.pdbx_strand_id
1 'polypeptide(L)'
;MHPCFYTRSGDAFLPTRLAASPWERGKQNGVGLGGLSTFLIETIPTPTDMTTARLTIDILAAAPMEETFGRTRILRQGKRIQMVEAELVVCDRPVARATALRVRKTDTPQICEPNPYPAPESVRDTDFMGQQAFGGTLDTRLVSGALREPGPGILWVRFGHDHVRDEPLSPLLRAAMLGDFGGGLGSVLDVAAWSYANLDITLHFTRQPVGEWLLIDAATASAGNGVGRSDMTLADTQGPFARAHQTLFIAPR
;
A
#
# COMPACT_ATOMS: atom_id res chain seq x y z
N MET A 1 24.27 1.88 4.09
CA MET A 1 23.08 2.32 4.85
C MET A 1 21.88 1.77 4.11
N HIS A 2 20.97 1.05 4.79
CA HIS A 2 19.82 0.43 4.14
C HIS A 2 18.88 1.53 3.61
N PRO A 3 18.35 1.43 2.37
CA PRO A 3 17.45 2.45 1.83
C PRO A 3 16.14 2.48 2.63
N CYS A 4 15.55 3.68 2.81
CA CYS A 4 14.30 3.84 3.55
C CYS A 4 13.47 4.99 2.98
N PHE A 5 12.13 4.98 3.22
CA PHE A 5 11.25 6.08 2.83
C PHE A 5 11.38 7.27 3.76
N TYR A 6 11.49 7.04 5.06
CA TYR A 6 11.57 8.10 6.07
C TYR A 6 12.70 7.86 7.06
N THR A 7 13.24 8.97 7.58
CA THR A 7 14.09 8.97 8.78
C THR A 7 13.38 9.72 9.89
N ARG A 8 13.64 9.36 11.16
CA ARG A 8 13.09 10.08 12.30
C ARG A 8 13.99 11.30 12.65
N SER A 9 13.32 12.40 13.02
CA SER A 9 13.95 13.60 13.61
C SER A 9 13.04 14.13 14.71
N GLY A 10 13.26 13.75 15.95
CA GLY A 10 12.32 13.99 17.04
C GLY A 10 10.97 13.34 16.75
N ASP A 11 9.90 14.15 16.77
CA ASP A 11 8.53 13.70 16.46
C ASP A 11 8.19 13.71 14.96
N ALA A 12 9.10 14.22 14.12
CA ALA A 12 8.92 14.32 12.68
C ALA A 12 9.50 13.10 11.94
N PHE A 13 8.94 12.82 10.78
CA PHE A 13 9.43 11.89 9.77
C PHE A 13 9.91 12.70 8.57
N LEU A 14 11.20 12.60 8.24
CA LEU A 14 11.82 13.29 7.11
C LEU A 14 11.75 12.36 5.87
N PRO A 15 11.04 12.76 4.80
CA PRO A 15 10.96 11.95 3.59
C PRO A 15 12.32 11.92 2.88
N THR A 16 12.73 10.73 2.48
CA THR A 16 13.92 10.55 1.62
C THR A 16 13.49 10.57 0.15
N ARG A 17 14.47 10.45 -0.77
CA ARG A 17 14.15 10.35 -2.20
C ARG A 17 13.24 9.16 -2.55
N LEU A 18 13.16 8.11 -1.72
CA LEU A 18 12.24 6.97 -1.96
C LEU A 18 10.78 7.37 -1.78
N ALA A 19 10.51 8.34 -0.93
CA ALA A 19 9.16 8.90 -0.75
C ALA A 19 8.75 9.84 -1.89
N ALA A 20 9.67 10.23 -2.80
CA ALA A 20 9.35 11.16 -3.88
C ALA A 20 8.38 10.54 -4.89
N SER A 21 7.37 11.33 -5.30
CA SER A 21 6.40 10.94 -6.31
C SER A 21 7.05 10.88 -7.70
N PRO A 22 6.83 9.79 -8.46
CA PRO A 22 7.23 9.74 -9.86
C PRO A 22 6.30 10.55 -10.77
N TRP A 23 5.13 10.96 -10.28
CA TRP A 23 4.09 11.63 -11.04
C TRP A 23 4.11 13.15 -10.88
N GLU A 24 4.44 13.64 -9.70
CA GLU A 24 4.45 15.06 -9.38
C GLU A 24 5.73 15.44 -8.64
N ARG A 25 6.53 16.33 -9.25
CA ARG A 25 7.82 16.75 -8.69
C ARG A 25 7.64 17.48 -7.35
N GLY A 26 8.47 17.14 -6.38
CA GLY A 26 8.47 17.78 -5.05
C GLY A 26 7.33 17.30 -4.13
N LYS A 27 6.63 16.25 -4.51
CA LYS A 27 5.58 15.61 -3.69
C LYS A 27 5.99 14.21 -3.24
N GLN A 28 5.38 13.77 -2.17
CA GLN A 28 5.48 12.40 -1.67
C GLN A 28 4.55 11.47 -2.44
N ASN A 29 4.94 10.21 -2.60
CA ASN A 29 4.13 9.20 -3.26
C ASN A 29 3.14 8.52 -2.30
N GLY A 30 2.12 7.85 -2.85
CA GLY A 30 1.09 7.14 -2.08
C GLY A 30 1.63 5.98 -1.26
N VAL A 31 2.63 5.24 -1.78
CA VAL A 31 3.32 4.16 -1.05
C VAL A 31 3.94 4.70 0.24
N GLY A 32 4.60 5.87 0.18
CA GLY A 32 5.19 6.54 1.33
C GLY A 32 4.13 6.92 2.35
N LEU A 33 3.11 7.67 1.94
CA LEU A 33 2.07 8.16 2.85
C LEU A 33 1.25 7.02 3.45
N GLY A 34 0.82 6.06 2.63
CA GLY A 34 0.05 4.90 3.08
C GLY A 34 0.84 4.01 4.03
N GLY A 35 2.12 3.78 3.72
CA GLY A 35 3.01 3.02 4.59
C GLY A 35 3.26 3.72 5.92
N LEU A 36 3.56 5.04 5.95
CA LEU A 36 3.79 5.77 7.18
C LEU A 36 2.54 5.81 8.07
N SER A 37 1.35 5.99 7.48
CA SER A 37 0.10 5.93 8.20
C SER A 37 -0.13 4.55 8.84
N THR A 38 0.20 3.48 8.11
CA THR A 38 0.09 2.09 8.59
C THR A 38 1.10 1.80 9.70
N PHE A 39 2.35 2.27 9.54
CA PHE A 39 3.37 2.18 10.58
C PHE A 39 2.89 2.82 11.89
N LEU A 40 2.31 4.01 11.83
CA LEU A 40 1.75 4.69 13.00
C LEU A 40 0.56 3.94 13.60
N ILE A 41 -0.32 3.37 12.78
CA ILE A 41 -1.41 2.50 13.25
C ILE A 41 -0.83 1.36 14.13
N GLU A 42 0.26 0.73 13.70
CA GLU A 42 0.85 -0.41 14.42
C GLU A 42 1.50 -0.03 15.75
N THR A 43 1.85 1.25 15.97
CA THR A 43 2.34 1.72 17.28
C THR A 43 1.24 1.79 18.36
N ILE A 44 -0.05 1.77 17.97
CA ILE A 44 -1.16 1.84 18.91
C ILE A 44 -1.36 0.46 19.55
N PRO A 45 -1.29 0.35 20.89
CA PRO A 45 -1.43 -0.94 21.57
C PRO A 45 -2.83 -1.54 21.40
N THR A 46 -2.89 -2.86 21.39
CA THR A 46 -4.15 -3.62 21.38
C THR A 46 -4.54 -4.05 22.77
N PRO A 47 -5.83 -4.03 23.15
CA PRO A 47 -6.28 -4.45 24.49
C PRO A 47 -6.23 -5.96 24.72
N THR A 48 -6.14 -6.74 23.65
CA THR A 48 -6.02 -8.23 23.64
C THR A 48 -5.24 -8.65 22.41
N ASP A 49 -5.00 -9.93 22.18
CA ASP A 49 -4.44 -10.42 20.93
C ASP A 49 -5.45 -10.17 19.77
N MET A 50 -5.11 -9.23 18.91
CA MET A 50 -5.96 -8.79 17.80
C MET A 50 -5.21 -8.89 16.47
N THR A 51 -5.98 -8.98 15.38
CA THR A 51 -5.50 -8.87 14.00
C THR A 51 -6.24 -7.76 13.28
N THR A 52 -5.58 -7.09 12.33
CA THR A 52 -6.23 -6.11 11.46
C THR A 52 -7.07 -6.85 10.43
N ALA A 53 -8.38 -6.59 10.43
CA ALA A 53 -9.34 -7.14 9.48
C ALA A 53 -9.63 -6.19 8.33
N ARG A 54 -9.50 -4.86 8.55
CA ARG A 54 -9.62 -3.85 7.50
C ARG A 54 -8.64 -2.71 7.76
N LEU A 55 -8.02 -2.22 6.69
CA LEU A 55 -7.24 -1.00 6.65
C LEU A 55 -7.78 -0.12 5.53
N THR A 56 -8.15 1.11 5.82
CA THR A 56 -8.53 2.13 4.83
C THR A 56 -7.56 3.28 4.94
N ILE A 57 -7.03 3.74 3.81
CA ILE A 57 -6.09 4.86 3.69
C ILE A 57 -6.72 5.86 2.73
N ASP A 58 -6.99 7.08 3.20
CA ASP A 58 -7.47 8.20 2.40
C ASP A 58 -6.27 9.10 2.09
N ILE A 59 -6.06 9.45 0.82
CA ILE A 59 -5.09 10.46 0.38
C ILE A 59 -5.84 11.78 0.23
N LEU A 60 -5.62 12.70 1.16
CA LEU A 60 -6.41 13.93 1.28
C LEU A 60 -5.83 15.07 0.46
N ALA A 61 -4.51 15.08 0.25
CA ALA A 61 -3.83 16.12 -0.52
C ALA A 61 -2.46 15.65 -1.00
N ALA A 62 -1.95 16.29 -2.07
CA ALA A 62 -0.57 16.11 -2.53
C ALA A 62 0.41 16.67 -1.49
N ALA A 63 1.11 15.79 -0.78
CA ALA A 63 2.02 16.10 0.30
C ALA A 63 3.37 16.63 -0.23
N PRO A 64 3.87 17.80 0.16
CA PRO A 64 5.23 18.24 -0.15
C PRO A 64 6.29 17.29 0.43
N MET A 65 7.52 17.34 -0.13
CA MET A 65 8.70 16.62 0.40
C MET A 65 9.28 17.37 1.62
N GLU A 66 8.44 17.54 2.63
CA GLU A 66 8.75 18.28 3.88
C GLU A 66 8.51 17.36 5.09
N GLU A 67 8.87 17.86 6.28
CA GLU A 67 8.65 17.16 7.54
C GLU A 67 7.19 16.72 7.67
N THR A 68 7.02 15.44 7.97
CA THR A 68 5.72 14.81 8.12
C THR A 68 5.50 14.45 9.58
N PHE A 69 4.42 14.92 10.17
CA PHE A 69 4.02 14.62 11.54
C PHE A 69 2.88 13.62 11.56
N GLY A 70 2.93 12.70 12.51
CA GLY A 70 1.90 11.69 12.71
C GLY A 70 1.10 11.96 13.97
N ARG A 71 -0.23 11.85 13.86
CA ARG A 71 -1.16 11.88 15.00
C ARG A 71 -1.94 10.58 15.03
N THR A 72 -2.07 9.97 16.18
CA THR A 72 -2.82 8.72 16.33
C THR A 72 -3.91 8.86 17.37
N ARG A 73 -5.02 8.15 17.17
CA ARG A 73 -6.10 8.08 18.14
C ARG A 73 -6.85 6.75 18.11
N ILE A 74 -7.40 6.38 19.26
CA ILE A 74 -8.31 5.24 19.37
C ILE A 74 -9.73 5.78 19.19
N LEU A 75 -10.40 5.37 18.09
CA LEU A 75 -11.78 5.76 17.81
C LEU A 75 -12.78 4.92 18.61
N ARG A 76 -12.45 3.65 18.82
CA ARG A 76 -13.24 2.70 19.61
C ARG A 76 -12.33 1.65 20.21
N GLN A 77 -12.53 1.36 21.47
CA GLN A 77 -11.85 0.26 22.16
C GLN A 77 -12.84 -0.63 22.89
N GLY A 78 -12.77 -1.92 22.59
CA GLY A 78 -13.54 -2.96 23.24
C GLY A 78 -12.80 -4.28 23.24
N LYS A 79 -13.29 -5.25 23.99
CA LYS A 79 -12.62 -6.57 24.12
C LYS A 79 -12.61 -7.39 22.82
N ARG A 80 -13.52 -7.12 21.88
CA ARG A 80 -13.65 -7.88 20.63
C ARG A 80 -13.21 -7.08 19.41
N ILE A 81 -13.33 -5.76 19.46
CA ILE A 81 -13.11 -4.86 18.33
C ILE A 81 -12.39 -3.62 18.85
N GLN A 82 -11.35 -3.21 18.12
CA GLN A 82 -10.70 -1.91 18.27
C GLN A 82 -10.74 -1.21 16.91
N MET A 83 -11.03 0.09 16.91
CA MET A 83 -10.89 0.93 15.73
C MET A 83 -9.94 2.07 16.05
N VAL A 84 -8.92 2.24 15.21
CA VAL A 84 -7.84 3.21 15.42
C VAL A 84 -7.65 4.03 14.17
N GLU A 85 -7.07 5.23 14.34
CA GLU A 85 -6.78 6.16 13.25
C GLU A 85 -5.37 6.70 13.40
N ALA A 86 -4.72 6.91 12.25
CA ALA A 86 -3.52 7.73 12.11
C ALA A 86 -3.77 8.81 11.06
N GLU A 87 -3.35 10.04 11.34
CA GLU A 87 -3.40 11.19 10.44
C GLU A 87 -1.98 11.69 10.20
N LEU A 88 -1.63 11.95 8.95
CA LEU A 88 -0.38 12.59 8.56
C LEU A 88 -0.60 14.06 8.24
N VAL A 89 0.26 14.90 8.78
CA VAL A 89 0.22 16.37 8.62
C VAL A 89 1.55 16.85 8.05
N VAL A 90 1.49 17.64 6.98
CA VAL A 90 2.65 18.31 6.35
C VAL A 90 2.31 19.78 6.17
N CYS A 91 3.19 20.69 6.59
CA CYS A 91 2.94 22.15 6.56
C CYS A 91 1.57 22.51 7.16
N ASP A 92 1.27 22.00 8.35
CA ASP A 92 0.01 22.19 9.10
C ASP A 92 -1.28 21.76 8.37
N ARG A 93 -1.17 20.94 7.31
CA ARG A 93 -2.32 20.42 6.56
C ARG A 93 -2.38 18.90 6.65
N PRO A 94 -3.54 18.31 6.95
CA PRO A 94 -3.76 16.89 6.80
C PRO A 94 -3.56 16.48 5.33
N VAL A 95 -2.68 15.48 5.10
CA VAL A 95 -2.34 14.99 3.74
C VAL A 95 -2.75 13.55 3.53
N ALA A 96 -2.83 12.75 4.59
CA ALA A 96 -3.34 11.39 4.54
C ALA A 96 -3.97 11.01 5.88
N ARG A 97 -4.88 10.06 5.85
CA ARG A 97 -5.49 9.47 7.03
C ARG A 97 -5.65 7.96 6.81
N ALA A 98 -5.32 7.17 7.82
CA ALA A 98 -5.60 5.75 7.81
C ALA A 98 -6.49 5.35 8.98
N THR A 99 -7.42 4.42 8.75
CA THR A 99 -8.22 3.79 9.81
C THR A 99 -8.05 2.29 9.74
N ALA A 100 -7.81 1.65 10.89
CA ALA A 100 -7.75 0.21 10.98
C ALA A 100 -8.85 -0.33 11.91
N LEU A 101 -9.56 -1.35 11.41
CA LEU A 101 -10.45 -2.18 12.21
C LEU A 101 -9.68 -3.43 12.61
N ARG A 102 -9.47 -3.61 13.91
CA ARG A 102 -8.84 -4.77 14.52
C ARG A 102 -9.89 -5.62 15.21
N VAL A 103 -9.76 -6.93 15.07
CA VAL A 103 -10.64 -7.91 15.72
C VAL A 103 -9.83 -8.85 16.59
N ARG A 104 -10.41 -9.27 17.72
CA ARG A 104 -9.80 -10.26 18.61
C ARG A 104 -9.66 -11.58 17.85
N LYS A 105 -8.45 -12.16 17.90
CA LYS A 105 -8.22 -13.50 17.35
C LYS A 105 -9.03 -14.53 18.13
N THR A 106 -9.62 -15.47 17.42
CA THR A 106 -10.35 -16.62 17.96
C THR A 106 -10.15 -17.80 17.01
N ASP A 107 -10.15 -19.00 17.57
CA ASP A 107 -10.09 -20.21 16.76
C ASP A 107 -11.39 -20.36 15.98
N THR A 108 -11.27 -20.53 14.69
CA THR A 108 -12.38 -20.79 13.75
C THR A 108 -11.94 -21.80 12.70
N PRO A 109 -12.86 -22.54 12.11
CA PRO A 109 -12.53 -23.40 10.95
C PRO A 109 -11.83 -22.57 9.85
N GLN A 110 -10.70 -23.08 9.37
CA GLN A 110 -9.96 -22.45 8.30
C GLN A 110 -10.54 -22.89 6.94
N ILE A 111 -11.00 -21.90 6.17
CA ILE A 111 -11.43 -22.10 4.77
C ILE A 111 -10.48 -21.25 3.93
N CYS A 112 -9.56 -21.93 3.22
CA CYS A 112 -8.58 -21.27 2.35
C CYS A 112 -9.06 -21.26 0.91
N GLU A 113 -8.90 -20.11 0.24
CA GLU A 113 -8.97 -20.08 -1.22
C GLU A 113 -7.76 -20.83 -1.79
N PRO A 114 -7.91 -21.66 -2.83
CA PRO A 114 -6.77 -22.25 -3.53
C PRO A 114 -5.85 -21.16 -4.06
N ASN A 115 -4.53 -21.40 -4.04
CA ASN A 115 -3.59 -20.50 -4.66
C ASN A 115 -3.59 -20.69 -6.19
N PRO A 116 -4.12 -19.71 -6.99
CA PRO A 116 -4.18 -19.84 -8.45
C PRO A 116 -2.87 -19.34 -9.12
N TYR A 117 -1.93 -18.77 -8.37
CA TYR A 117 -0.76 -18.09 -8.89
C TYR A 117 0.47 -18.98 -8.96
N PRO A 118 1.33 -18.81 -9.97
CA PRO A 118 2.61 -19.52 -10.03
C PRO A 118 3.52 -19.08 -8.88
N ALA A 119 4.37 -19.98 -8.39
CA ALA A 119 5.36 -19.63 -7.38
C ALA A 119 6.34 -18.55 -7.90
N PRO A 120 6.76 -17.61 -7.07
CA PRO A 120 7.63 -16.51 -7.52
C PRO A 120 8.94 -17.03 -8.15
N GLU A 121 9.50 -18.15 -7.69
CA GLU A 121 10.71 -18.75 -8.24
C GLU A 121 10.55 -19.26 -9.68
N SER A 122 9.32 -19.53 -10.11
CA SER A 122 9.02 -20.00 -11.46
C SER A 122 8.80 -18.85 -12.46
N VAL A 123 8.77 -17.61 -12.00
CA VAL A 123 8.54 -16.41 -12.83
C VAL A 123 9.86 -15.67 -12.99
N ARG A 124 10.16 -15.17 -14.19
CA ARG A 124 11.39 -14.41 -14.46
C ARG A 124 11.41 -13.08 -13.73
N ASP A 125 12.61 -12.68 -13.31
CA ASP A 125 12.84 -11.34 -12.77
C ASP A 125 12.46 -10.27 -13.82
N THR A 126 11.85 -9.19 -13.36
CA THR A 126 11.37 -8.11 -14.22
C THR A 126 11.69 -6.78 -13.54
N ASP A 127 12.24 -5.84 -14.29
CA ASP A 127 12.37 -4.45 -13.84
C ASP A 127 11.06 -3.70 -14.15
N PHE A 128 10.00 -4.03 -13.40
CA PHE A 128 8.67 -3.51 -13.66
C PHE A 128 8.54 -2.01 -13.38
N MET A 129 9.13 -1.55 -12.26
CA MET A 129 9.03 -0.15 -11.81
C MET A 129 10.19 0.73 -12.28
N GLY A 130 11.21 0.17 -12.94
CA GLY A 130 12.45 0.86 -13.24
C GLY A 130 13.36 1.04 -12.03
N GLN A 131 14.58 1.51 -12.27
CA GLN A 131 15.61 1.66 -11.24
C GLN A 131 15.55 3.03 -10.52
N GLN A 132 14.54 3.85 -10.77
CA GLN A 132 14.41 5.17 -10.17
C GLN A 132 13.60 5.15 -8.88
N ALA A 133 13.90 6.05 -7.96
CA ALA A 133 13.24 6.21 -6.67
C ALA A 133 13.15 4.86 -5.92
N PHE A 134 11.97 4.52 -5.39
CA PHE A 134 11.78 3.26 -4.67
C PHE A 134 11.76 2.02 -5.60
N GLY A 135 11.52 2.19 -6.90
CA GLY A 135 11.56 1.07 -7.86
C GLY A 135 12.88 0.32 -7.84
N GLY A 136 14.03 1.01 -7.70
CA GLY A 136 15.34 0.40 -7.58
C GLY A 136 15.58 -0.37 -6.26
N THR A 137 14.60 -0.43 -5.37
CA THR A 137 14.64 -1.20 -4.11
C THR A 137 13.64 -2.35 -4.08
N LEU A 138 13.03 -2.65 -5.23
CA LEU A 138 12.07 -3.74 -5.38
C LEU A 138 12.66 -4.88 -6.19
N ASP A 139 12.43 -6.10 -5.74
CA ASP A 139 12.50 -7.26 -6.63
C ASP A 139 11.10 -7.52 -7.17
N THR A 140 10.96 -7.61 -8.48
CA THR A 140 9.66 -7.80 -9.13
C THR A 140 9.68 -8.93 -10.14
N ARG A 141 8.56 -9.64 -10.26
CA ARG A 141 8.36 -10.73 -11.23
C ARG A 141 6.98 -10.62 -11.83
N LEU A 142 6.93 -10.23 -13.10
CA LEU A 142 5.67 -10.03 -13.81
C LEU A 142 5.11 -11.36 -14.30
N VAL A 143 3.95 -11.74 -13.77
CA VAL A 143 3.22 -12.93 -14.21
C VAL A 143 2.42 -12.65 -15.48
N SER A 144 1.72 -11.51 -15.52
CA SER A 144 0.96 -11.06 -16.69
C SER A 144 0.73 -9.55 -16.67
N GLY A 145 0.38 -8.97 -17.82
CA GLY A 145 0.19 -7.54 -18.00
C GLY A 145 1.48 -6.78 -18.28
N ALA A 146 1.41 -5.46 -18.25
CA ALA A 146 2.56 -4.55 -18.41
C ALA A 146 2.27 -3.20 -17.75
N LEU A 147 3.33 -2.47 -17.34
CA LEU A 147 3.17 -1.14 -16.71
C LEU A 147 2.68 -0.06 -17.71
N ARG A 148 3.01 -0.22 -18.98
CA ARG A 148 2.75 0.82 -20.01
C ARG A 148 1.70 0.42 -21.03
N GLU A 149 1.18 -0.79 -20.95
CA GLU A 149 0.12 -1.29 -21.83
C GLU A 149 -1.17 -1.40 -21.03
N PRO A 150 -2.28 -0.80 -21.49
CA PRO A 150 -3.55 -0.90 -20.78
C PRO A 150 -4.02 -2.34 -20.65
N GLY A 151 -4.50 -2.70 -19.46
CA GLY A 151 -5.04 -4.02 -19.17
C GLY A 151 -4.82 -4.46 -17.71
N PRO A 152 -5.37 -5.60 -17.31
CA PRO A 152 -5.12 -6.18 -15.99
C PRO A 152 -3.67 -6.66 -15.87
N GLY A 153 -3.16 -6.69 -14.65
CA GLY A 153 -1.80 -7.12 -14.41
C GLY A 153 -1.64 -7.95 -13.12
N ILE A 154 -0.68 -8.88 -13.14
CA ILE A 154 -0.33 -9.73 -12.01
C ILE A 154 1.17 -9.64 -11.78
N LEU A 155 1.58 -9.23 -10.58
CA LEU A 155 2.96 -8.94 -10.25
C LEU A 155 3.32 -9.49 -8.85
N TRP A 156 4.43 -10.23 -8.77
CA TRP A 156 5.11 -10.51 -7.52
C TRP A 156 6.05 -9.35 -7.15
N VAL A 157 6.05 -8.99 -5.88
CA VAL A 157 6.90 -7.92 -5.32
C VAL A 157 7.55 -8.38 -4.03
N ARG A 158 8.85 -8.09 -3.90
CA ARG A 158 9.59 -8.18 -2.66
C ARG A 158 10.24 -6.83 -2.38
N PHE A 159 10.04 -6.32 -1.17
CA PHE A 159 10.55 -5.01 -0.76
C PHE A 159 11.96 -5.14 -0.18
N GLY A 160 12.93 -4.43 -0.75
CA GLY A 160 14.33 -4.40 -0.33
C GLY A 160 14.71 -3.09 0.38
N HIS A 161 13.81 -2.49 1.15
CA HIS A 161 14.03 -1.25 1.88
C HIS A 161 13.23 -1.22 3.19
N ASP A 162 13.62 -0.33 4.11
CA ASP A 162 12.81 -0.01 5.27
C ASP A 162 11.76 1.05 4.91
N HIS A 163 10.64 1.08 5.63
CA HIS A 163 9.73 2.21 5.51
C HIS A 163 10.17 3.39 6.38
N VAL A 164 10.40 3.14 7.64
CA VAL A 164 11.08 4.03 8.56
C VAL A 164 12.45 3.41 8.84
N ARG A 165 13.50 4.20 8.85
CA ARG A 165 14.90 3.73 9.03
C ARG A 165 15.03 2.84 10.25
N ASP A 166 15.71 1.72 10.07
CA ASP A 166 16.03 0.72 11.10
C ASP A 166 14.78 0.07 11.77
N GLU A 167 13.60 0.24 11.12
CA GLU A 167 12.35 -0.40 11.54
C GLU A 167 11.97 -1.48 10.51
N PRO A 168 11.86 -2.74 10.90
CA PRO A 168 11.54 -3.82 9.97
C PRO A 168 10.13 -3.66 9.39
N LEU A 169 9.96 -4.04 8.13
CA LEU A 169 8.65 -4.04 7.48
C LEU A 169 7.76 -5.14 8.08
N SER A 170 6.69 -4.75 8.76
CA SER A 170 5.67 -5.68 9.22
C SER A 170 4.88 -6.30 8.06
N PRO A 171 4.20 -7.44 8.26
CA PRO A 171 3.29 -8.00 7.27
C PRO A 171 2.20 -7.03 6.83
N LEU A 172 1.57 -6.30 7.76
CA LEU A 172 0.53 -5.32 7.47
C LEU A 172 1.07 -4.15 6.65
N LEU A 173 2.24 -3.64 7.02
CA LEU A 173 2.89 -2.53 6.32
C LEU A 173 3.22 -2.89 4.87
N ARG A 174 3.76 -4.09 4.62
CA ARG A 174 4.03 -4.57 3.25
C ARG A 174 2.75 -4.70 2.42
N ALA A 175 1.66 -5.21 3.00
CA ALA A 175 0.38 -5.29 2.32
C ALA A 175 -0.20 -3.90 1.97
N ALA A 176 -0.08 -2.94 2.88
CA ALA A 176 -0.51 -1.55 2.65
C ALA A 176 0.27 -0.89 1.52
N MET A 177 1.61 -1.06 1.50
CA MET A 177 2.47 -0.53 0.44
C MET A 177 2.14 -1.16 -0.92
N LEU A 178 1.92 -2.49 -0.96
CA LEU A 178 1.55 -3.21 -2.19
C LEU A 178 0.19 -2.75 -2.72
N GLY A 179 -0.76 -2.45 -1.83
CA GLY A 179 -2.09 -1.97 -2.20
C GLY A 179 -2.09 -0.67 -3.03
N ASP A 180 -1.03 0.15 -2.95
CA ASP A 180 -0.91 1.37 -3.75
C ASP A 180 -0.62 1.11 -5.25
N PHE A 181 -0.18 -0.10 -5.60
CA PHE A 181 0.24 -0.43 -6.98
C PHE A 181 -0.93 -0.67 -7.95
N GLY A 182 -2.14 -0.87 -7.44
CA GLY A 182 -3.28 -1.36 -8.21
C GLY A 182 -3.65 -0.50 -9.41
N GLY A 183 -3.71 0.82 -9.22
CA GLY A 183 -4.04 1.76 -10.29
C GLY A 183 -3.00 1.80 -11.41
N GLY A 184 -1.70 1.62 -11.07
CA GLY A 184 -0.62 1.60 -12.05
C GLY A 184 -0.48 0.27 -12.78
N LEU A 185 -0.60 -0.86 -12.06
CA LEU A 185 -0.47 -2.20 -12.63
C LEU A 185 -1.67 -2.59 -13.50
N GLY A 186 -2.88 -2.29 -13.05
CA GLY A 186 -4.12 -2.68 -13.72
C GLY A 186 -4.74 -1.59 -14.58
N SER A 187 -3.98 -0.58 -15.01
CA SER A 187 -4.49 0.57 -15.77
C SER A 187 -5.19 0.17 -17.07
N VAL A 188 -6.35 0.77 -17.33
CA VAL A 188 -7.12 0.58 -18.59
C VAL A 188 -6.88 1.69 -19.60
N LEU A 189 -6.11 2.72 -19.26
CA LEU A 189 -5.83 3.87 -20.11
C LEU A 189 -4.31 4.03 -20.30
N ASP A 190 -3.91 4.61 -21.41
CA ASP A 190 -2.52 4.91 -21.70
C ASP A 190 -1.96 5.93 -20.69
N VAL A 191 -0.94 5.52 -19.94
CA VAL A 191 -0.26 6.36 -18.92
C VAL A 191 0.48 7.56 -19.53
N ALA A 192 0.73 7.58 -20.85
CA ALA A 192 1.33 8.72 -21.54
C ALA A 192 0.31 9.86 -21.75
N ALA A 193 -0.98 9.52 -21.93
CA ALA A 193 -2.05 10.48 -22.18
C ALA A 193 -2.85 10.85 -20.91
N TRP A 194 -2.87 9.97 -19.92
CA TRP A 194 -3.74 10.10 -18.75
C TRP A 194 -2.94 10.02 -17.44
N SER A 195 -3.36 10.79 -16.45
CA SER A 195 -2.88 10.72 -15.07
C SER A 195 -3.89 10.00 -14.21
N TYR A 196 -3.38 9.30 -13.18
CA TYR A 196 -4.19 8.61 -12.18
C TYR A 196 -3.69 9.06 -10.80
N ALA A 197 -4.60 9.47 -9.95
CA ALA A 197 -4.31 9.73 -8.55
C ALA A 197 -5.13 8.78 -7.69
N ASN A 198 -4.46 8.04 -6.81
CA ASN A 198 -5.13 7.25 -5.78
C ASN A 198 -5.76 8.22 -4.79
N LEU A 199 -7.09 8.12 -4.60
CA LEU A 199 -7.83 8.91 -3.61
C LEU A 199 -7.98 8.15 -2.31
N ASP A 200 -8.17 6.83 -2.39
CA ASP A 200 -8.22 5.93 -1.24
C ASP A 200 -7.67 4.54 -1.60
N ILE A 201 -7.35 3.78 -0.57
CA ILE A 201 -7.00 2.37 -0.66
C ILE A 201 -7.69 1.67 0.51
N THR A 202 -8.54 0.69 0.23
CA THR A 202 -9.18 -0.12 1.27
C THR A 202 -8.82 -1.59 1.10
N LEU A 203 -8.25 -2.19 2.16
CA LEU A 203 -7.86 -3.60 2.23
C LEU A 203 -8.74 -4.33 3.24
N HIS A 204 -9.30 -5.48 2.83
CA HIS A 204 -10.02 -6.42 3.70
C HIS A 204 -9.23 -7.72 3.79
N PHE A 205 -8.81 -8.06 5.00
CA PHE A 205 -7.92 -9.19 5.28
C PHE A 205 -8.71 -10.40 5.76
N THR A 206 -8.37 -11.58 5.26
CA THR A 206 -8.76 -12.86 5.85
C THR A 206 -7.68 -13.38 6.78
N ARG A 207 -6.41 -13.03 6.53
CA ARG A 207 -5.23 -13.31 7.35
C ARG A 207 -4.14 -12.26 7.09
N GLN A 208 -3.10 -12.23 7.91
CA GLN A 208 -1.90 -11.45 7.58
C GLN A 208 -1.05 -12.22 6.55
N PRO A 209 -0.33 -11.50 5.65
CA PRO A 209 0.56 -12.14 4.70
C PRO A 209 1.76 -12.80 5.40
N VAL A 210 2.29 -13.84 4.77
CA VAL A 210 3.49 -14.56 5.21
C VAL A 210 4.59 -14.51 4.15
N GLY A 211 5.83 -14.71 4.59
CA GLY A 211 7.01 -14.67 3.70
C GLY A 211 7.34 -13.25 3.22
N GLU A 212 8.29 -13.13 2.30
CA GLU A 212 8.76 -11.85 1.78
C GLU A 212 8.12 -11.48 0.43
N TRP A 213 7.77 -12.48 -0.37
CA TRP A 213 7.11 -12.30 -1.65
C TRP A 213 5.61 -12.09 -1.48
N LEU A 214 5.11 -10.97 -1.97
CA LEU A 214 3.70 -10.66 -2.05
C LEU A 214 3.29 -10.49 -3.51
N LEU A 215 2.07 -10.89 -3.85
CA LEU A 215 1.50 -10.76 -5.18
C LEU A 215 0.32 -9.80 -5.16
N ILE A 216 0.24 -9.00 -6.21
CA ILE A 216 -0.93 -8.21 -6.54
C ILE A 216 -1.48 -8.63 -7.91
N ASP A 217 -2.77 -8.91 -7.96
CA ASP A 217 -3.55 -9.14 -9.17
C ASP A 217 -4.58 -8.02 -9.26
N ALA A 218 -4.43 -7.12 -10.24
CA ALA A 218 -5.16 -5.87 -10.32
C ALA A 218 -5.83 -5.66 -11.66
N ALA A 219 -7.05 -5.14 -11.62
CA ALA A 219 -7.79 -4.69 -12.80
C ALA A 219 -8.53 -3.38 -12.48
N THR A 220 -8.51 -2.45 -13.42
CA THR A 220 -9.17 -1.14 -13.28
C THR A 220 -10.35 -1.03 -14.23
N ALA A 221 -11.40 -0.37 -13.78
CA ALA A 221 -12.56 0.01 -14.58
C ALA A 221 -12.80 1.53 -14.50
N SER A 222 -13.25 2.12 -15.61
CA SER A 222 -13.65 3.54 -15.68
C SER A 222 -14.79 3.69 -16.67
N ALA A 223 -15.74 4.59 -16.35
CA ALA A 223 -16.91 4.88 -17.18
C ALA A 223 -16.78 6.21 -17.97
N GLY A 224 -15.61 6.83 -18.01
CA GLY A 224 -15.37 8.05 -18.81
C GLY A 224 -15.75 9.37 -18.12
N ASN A 225 -16.00 9.36 -16.81
CA ASN A 225 -16.40 10.54 -16.02
C ASN A 225 -15.30 11.06 -15.07
N GLY A 226 -14.05 10.68 -15.29
CA GLY A 226 -12.92 11.04 -14.43
C GLY A 226 -12.77 10.16 -13.19
N VAL A 227 -13.62 9.16 -13.00
CA VAL A 227 -13.55 8.21 -11.89
C VAL A 227 -13.07 6.85 -12.41
N GLY A 228 -12.08 6.28 -11.73
CA GLY A 228 -11.65 4.90 -11.91
C GLY A 228 -11.77 4.12 -10.61
N ARG A 229 -11.92 2.81 -10.73
CA ARG A 229 -11.86 1.86 -9.62
C ARG A 229 -10.87 0.76 -9.97
N SER A 230 -9.92 0.52 -9.09
CA SER A 230 -9.05 -0.64 -9.17
C SER A 230 -9.51 -1.71 -8.18
N ASP A 231 -9.74 -2.92 -8.68
CA ASP A 231 -10.06 -4.11 -7.88
C ASP A 231 -8.81 -4.98 -7.79
N MET A 232 -8.47 -5.44 -6.58
CA MET A 232 -7.22 -6.16 -6.35
C MET A 232 -7.42 -7.41 -5.50
N THR A 233 -6.72 -8.48 -5.88
CA THR A 233 -6.42 -9.60 -4.99
C THR A 233 -4.98 -9.47 -4.54
N LEU A 234 -4.75 -9.49 -3.22
CA LEU A 234 -3.42 -9.59 -2.65
C LEU A 234 -3.19 -11.02 -2.17
N ALA A 235 -2.06 -11.59 -2.56
CA ALA A 235 -1.68 -12.97 -2.24
C ALA A 235 -0.22 -13.06 -1.78
N ASP A 236 0.13 -14.18 -1.18
CA ASP A 236 1.49 -14.62 -0.92
C ASP A 236 1.68 -16.05 -1.43
N THR A 237 2.77 -16.72 -1.07
CA THR A 237 3.05 -18.08 -1.52
C THR A 237 2.02 -19.12 -1.02
N GLN A 238 1.21 -18.79 -0.01
CA GLN A 238 0.12 -19.63 0.48
C GLN A 238 -1.24 -19.32 -0.18
N GLY A 239 -1.31 -18.31 -1.06
CA GLY A 239 -2.52 -17.91 -1.77
C GLY A 239 -3.10 -16.57 -1.29
N PRO A 240 -4.33 -16.22 -1.69
CA PRO A 240 -4.97 -14.96 -1.34
C PRO A 240 -5.06 -14.73 0.17
N PHE A 241 -4.74 -13.50 0.61
CA PHE A 241 -4.86 -13.09 2.01
C PHE A 241 -5.72 -11.83 2.19
N ALA A 242 -5.92 -11.04 1.11
CA ALA A 242 -6.77 -9.86 1.17
C ALA A 242 -7.41 -9.55 -0.19
N ARG A 243 -8.55 -8.87 -0.13
CA ARG A 243 -9.14 -8.13 -1.25
C ARG A 243 -8.95 -6.65 -0.99
N ALA A 244 -8.63 -5.90 -2.05
CA ALA A 244 -8.43 -4.47 -1.93
C ALA A 244 -9.09 -3.71 -3.08
N HIS A 245 -9.41 -2.44 -2.83
CA HIS A 245 -10.00 -1.53 -3.81
C HIS A 245 -9.35 -0.17 -3.69
N GLN A 246 -9.27 0.55 -4.82
CA GLN A 246 -8.86 1.95 -4.89
C GLN A 246 -9.89 2.75 -5.68
N THR A 247 -10.16 3.97 -5.22
CA THR A 247 -10.80 4.99 -6.04
C THR A 247 -9.70 5.83 -6.70
N LEU A 248 -9.81 6.02 -8.01
CA LEU A 248 -8.86 6.78 -8.80
C LEU A 248 -9.53 8.04 -9.35
N PHE A 249 -8.84 9.17 -9.26
CA PHE A 249 -9.12 10.34 -10.07
C PHE A 249 -8.33 10.27 -11.36
N ILE A 250 -9.02 10.31 -12.50
CA ILE A 250 -8.44 10.22 -13.84
C ILE A 250 -8.61 11.53 -14.56
N ALA A 251 -7.51 12.11 -15.06
CA ALA A 251 -7.51 13.35 -15.82
C ALA A 251 -6.51 13.28 -16.98
N PRO A 252 -6.71 14.06 -18.07
CA PRO A 252 -5.68 14.25 -19.09
C PRO A 252 -4.40 14.81 -18.48
N ARG A 253 -3.25 14.49 -19.09
CA ARG A 253 -1.93 15.06 -18.75
C ARG A 253 -1.71 16.40 -19.40
#